data_822d1a0a0b1cadb4250b54e2904bc625
#
_entry.id   822d1a0a0b1cadb4250b54e2904bc625
#
_cell.length_a   1.000
_cell.length_b   1.000
_cell.length_c   1.000
_cell.angle_alpha   90.00
_cell.angle_beta   90.00
_cell.angle_gamma   90.00
#
_symmetry.space_group_name_H-M   'P 1'
#
loop_
_entity.id
_entity.type
_entity.pdbx_description
1 polymer ?
#
loop_
_entity_poly.entity_id
_entity_poly.type
_entity_poly.pdbx_seq_one_letter_code
_entity_poly.pdbx_strand_id
1 'polypeptide(L)'
;MKKMIAMLLALVMAMSLMACGKQNDSNTNDNNDANTGDDQPAAKTTLVVGVSADYAPFEFMYPDESGNMVYGGIDISVAQYVADELGQTLQVVNMSFNNLLTSLDKGDFDMVLSAMEATPDRLENADFSTGYYSDTPPAILVKADKADQYKTLADFNGKAMGAQAATTKLDMVNDIEGVNAVSLESVLDLVNELVYDKVDAILVDGGVAQQYADANPDLVICSASSELPTAEPYCIAVAKGDPKGLLDGINAALAKMASENKIETFIADADALASVAVEVSAD
;
A
#
# COMPACT_ATOMS: atom_id res chain seq x y z
N MET A 1 -28.07 40.80 23.64
CA MET A 1 -27.22 42.01 23.75
C MET A 1 -26.18 41.93 22.63
N LYS A 2 -26.53 42.61 21.56
CA LYS A 2 -25.71 42.78 20.35
C LYS A 2 -24.79 43.97 20.57
N LYS A 3 -23.64 43.93 19.89
CA LYS A 3 -22.68 45.04 19.68
C LYS A 3 -21.52 45.09 20.70
N MET A 4 -20.39 45.07 20.05
CA MET A 4 -19.03 45.50 20.43
C MET A 4 -18.04 44.32 20.45
N ILE A 5 -17.39 44.15 19.30
CA ILE A 5 -15.93 43.98 19.10
C ILE A 5 -15.72 43.94 17.57
N ALA A 6 -15.73 45.14 17.01
CA ALA A 6 -15.15 45.43 15.72
C ALA A 6 -14.24 46.62 16.02
N MET A 7 -12.92 46.38 16.08
CA MET A 7 -11.81 47.33 15.92
C MET A 7 -10.55 46.76 16.60
N LEU A 8 -9.72 46.14 15.78
CA LEU A 8 -8.26 46.09 15.98
C LEU A 8 -7.65 45.27 14.84
N LEU A 9 -7.84 45.83 13.64
CA LEU A 9 -7.11 45.41 12.42
C LEU A 9 -6.68 46.72 11.76
N ALA A 10 -5.49 47.13 12.03
CA ALA A 10 -4.67 48.04 11.22
C ALA A 10 -3.54 48.57 12.09
N LEU A 11 -2.38 48.13 11.83
CA LEU A 11 -1.12 48.90 11.91
C LEU A 11 0.04 47.91 12.16
N VAL A 12 0.67 47.46 11.13
CA VAL A 12 2.12 47.38 10.93
C VAL A 12 2.35 46.95 9.50
N MET A 13 2.24 47.92 8.59
CA MET A 13 2.92 47.93 7.31
C MET A 13 3.64 49.26 7.28
N ALA A 14 4.94 49.25 7.35
CA ALA A 14 5.85 50.19 6.72
C ALA A 14 7.27 50.09 7.26
N MET A 15 8.20 50.23 6.35
CA MET A 15 9.65 50.42 6.49
C MET A 15 10.48 49.13 6.40
N SER A 16 11.04 48.87 5.18
CA SER A 16 12.32 49.47 4.81
C SER A 16 12.68 49.16 3.34
N LEU A 17 12.56 50.18 2.54
CA LEU A 17 13.29 50.35 1.29
C LEU A 17 14.42 51.38 1.53
N MET A 18 15.58 51.13 0.89
CA MET A 18 16.79 51.92 0.71
C MET A 18 18.02 51.31 1.42
N ALA A 19 19.03 50.85 0.67
CA ALA A 19 19.94 51.72 -0.05
C ALA A 19 20.79 50.93 -1.07
N CYS A 20 20.78 51.39 -2.31
CA CYS A 20 21.89 51.23 -3.26
C CYS A 20 23.00 52.20 -2.91
N GLY A 21 24.26 51.75 -2.93
CA GLY A 21 25.42 52.59 -2.84
C GLY A 21 26.69 51.83 -3.27
N LYS A 22 27.13 52.14 -4.46
CA LYS A 22 28.35 51.67 -5.12
C LYS A 22 29.52 52.52 -4.62
N GLN A 23 30.66 51.93 -4.26
CA GLN A 23 31.97 52.44 -4.70
C GLN A 23 33.15 51.53 -4.25
N ASN A 24 34.09 51.41 -5.17
CA ASN A 24 35.38 50.73 -5.17
C ASN A 24 36.35 51.33 -4.14
N ASP A 25 37.24 50.57 -3.54
CA ASP A 25 38.66 50.44 -3.81
C ASP A 25 39.43 49.71 -2.71
N SER A 26 40.30 48.80 -3.20
CA SER A 26 41.65 48.46 -2.72
C SER A 26 41.94 47.87 -1.31
N ASN A 27 42.26 46.57 -1.35
CA ASN A 27 43.49 45.95 -0.81
C ASN A 27 43.79 46.03 0.67
N THR A 28 43.69 44.89 1.37
CA THR A 28 44.79 44.22 2.11
C THR A 28 44.34 42.91 2.72
N ASN A 29 45.21 41.91 2.60
CA ASN A 29 45.12 40.62 3.27
C ASN A 29 44.89 40.74 4.77
N ASP A 30 44.00 39.90 5.31
CA ASP A 30 44.31 39.11 6.51
C ASP A 30 43.37 37.92 6.61
N ASN A 31 43.96 36.72 6.67
CA ASN A 31 43.34 35.46 6.97
C ASN A 31 42.69 35.50 8.35
N ASN A 32 41.42 35.14 8.42
CA ASN A 32 40.93 34.35 9.54
C ASN A 32 39.71 33.52 9.11
N ASP A 33 39.98 32.23 8.88
CA ASP A 33 39.01 31.17 8.80
C ASP A 33 38.16 31.15 10.08
N ALA A 34 36.86 31.41 9.93
CA ALA A 34 35.85 30.88 10.80
C ALA A 34 34.68 30.47 9.93
N ASN A 35 34.86 29.35 9.22
CA ASN A 35 33.78 28.62 8.60
C ASN A 35 32.94 27.96 9.72
N THR A 36 31.99 28.70 10.27
CA THR A 36 30.88 28.10 10.98
C THR A 36 29.97 27.50 9.91
N GLY A 37 30.29 26.25 9.51
CA GLY A 37 29.38 25.43 8.76
C GLY A 37 28.10 25.31 9.57
N ASP A 38 27.05 25.89 9.04
CA ASP A 38 25.67 25.65 9.45
C ASP A 38 25.36 24.23 9.01
N ASP A 39 25.64 23.25 9.87
CA ASP A 39 25.24 21.84 9.69
C ASP A 39 23.72 21.74 9.91
N GLN A 40 22.98 22.41 9.05
CA GLN A 40 21.55 22.10 8.91
C GLN A 40 21.47 20.77 8.15
N PRO A 41 20.94 19.70 8.76
CA PRO A 41 20.78 18.43 8.07
C PRO A 41 20.06 18.69 6.75
N ALA A 42 20.62 18.22 5.65
CA ALA A 42 19.93 18.28 4.36
C ALA A 42 18.53 17.67 4.51
N ALA A 43 17.50 18.37 4.06
CA ALA A 43 16.14 17.86 4.10
C ALA A 43 16.13 16.52 3.34
N LYS A 44 15.63 15.45 3.99
CA LYS A 44 15.47 14.15 3.35
C LYS A 44 14.59 14.31 2.11
N THR A 45 14.95 13.66 1.02
CA THR A 45 14.08 13.54 -0.14
C THR A 45 12.88 12.65 0.20
N THR A 46 11.76 12.85 -0.48
CA THR A 46 10.54 12.06 -0.27
C THR A 46 10.54 10.86 -1.21
N LEU A 47 10.19 9.69 -0.70
CA LEU A 47 9.88 8.48 -1.46
C LEU A 47 8.36 8.33 -1.51
N VAL A 48 7.78 8.49 -2.69
CA VAL A 48 6.33 8.41 -2.89
C VAL A 48 5.94 6.99 -3.28
N VAL A 49 5.04 6.38 -2.51
CA VAL A 49 4.63 4.98 -2.68
C VAL A 49 3.15 4.89 -3.00
N GLY A 50 2.80 4.22 -4.10
CA GLY A 50 1.43 3.87 -4.46
C GLY A 50 0.99 2.57 -3.80
N VAL A 51 -0.23 2.55 -3.23
CA VAL A 51 -0.84 1.38 -2.59
C VAL A 51 -2.34 1.31 -2.92
N SER A 52 -2.98 0.14 -2.71
CA SER A 52 -4.45 -0.02 -2.72
C SER A 52 -4.90 -0.45 -1.33
N ALA A 53 -5.15 0.53 -0.45
CA ALA A 53 -5.24 0.34 1.00
C ALA A 53 -6.62 -0.14 1.47
N ASP A 54 -7.09 -1.25 0.90
CA ASP A 54 -8.28 -2.01 1.29
C ASP A 54 -7.97 -3.53 1.40
N TYR A 55 -6.69 -3.88 1.64
CA TYR A 55 -6.18 -5.25 1.52
C TYR A 55 -5.43 -5.71 2.78
N ALA A 56 -6.13 -5.73 3.94
CA ALA A 56 -5.54 -6.21 5.19
C ALA A 56 -5.18 -7.71 5.11
N PRO A 57 -4.03 -8.16 5.63
CA PRO A 57 -3.10 -7.43 6.51
C PRO A 57 -1.97 -6.68 5.77
N PHE A 58 -1.99 -6.57 4.43
CA PHE A 58 -0.88 -6.02 3.64
C PHE A 58 -0.87 -4.50 3.64
N GLU A 59 -1.95 -3.85 3.17
CA GLU A 59 -2.12 -2.40 3.19
C GLU A 59 -3.58 -2.02 3.45
N PHE A 60 -3.79 -1.24 4.49
CA PHE A 60 -5.13 -0.82 4.91
C PHE A 60 -5.08 0.48 5.71
N MET A 61 -6.24 1.07 5.95
CA MET A 61 -6.39 2.23 6.82
C MET A 61 -6.99 1.82 8.16
N TYR A 62 -6.46 2.39 9.24
CA TYR A 62 -6.97 2.19 10.58
C TYR A 62 -6.94 3.50 11.38
N PRO A 63 -7.79 3.68 12.43
CA PRO A 63 -7.73 4.87 13.27
C PRO A 63 -6.54 4.80 14.24
N ASP A 64 -5.75 5.88 14.29
CA ASP A 64 -4.73 6.06 15.32
C ASP A 64 -5.37 6.35 16.69
N GLU A 65 -4.54 6.50 17.73
CA GLU A 65 -5.00 6.84 19.10
C GLU A 65 -5.80 8.15 19.18
N SER A 66 -5.67 9.03 18.20
CA SER A 66 -6.38 10.31 18.09
C SER A 66 -7.64 10.20 17.21
N GLY A 67 -7.89 9.03 16.60
CA GLY A 67 -9.01 8.79 15.69
C GLY A 67 -8.76 9.25 14.25
N ASN A 68 -7.52 9.62 13.88
CA ASN A 68 -7.20 9.92 12.49
C ASN A 68 -6.95 8.62 11.73
N MET A 69 -7.46 8.54 10.51
CA MET A 69 -7.18 7.40 9.63
C MET A 69 -5.75 7.47 9.11
N VAL A 70 -4.98 6.43 9.39
CA VAL A 70 -3.58 6.28 8.97
C VAL A 70 -3.38 4.96 8.24
N TYR A 71 -2.29 4.86 7.47
CA TYR A 71 -1.96 3.63 6.74
C TYR A 71 -1.17 2.66 7.62
N GLY A 72 -1.51 1.38 7.54
CA GLY A 72 -0.81 0.28 8.20
C GLY A 72 -0.79 -0.98 7.35
N GLY A 73 -0.08 -1.98 7.85
CA GLY A 73 0.05 -3.27 7.19
C GLY A 73 1.49 -3.65 6.87
N ILE A 74 1.65 -4.87 6.38
CA ILE A 74 2.96 -5.44 6.03
C ILE A 74 3.66 -4.57 4.98
N ASP A 75 2.95 -4.22 3.92
CA ASP A 75 3.49 -3.43 2.79
C ASP A 75 3.89 -2.02 3.21
N ILE A 76 3.10 -1.40 4.09
CA ILE A 76 3.44 -0.09 4.64
C ILE A 76 4.71 -0.16 5.50
N SER A 77 4.85 -1.22 6.30
CA SER A 77 6.05 -1.45 7.12
C SER A 77 7.29 -1.72 6.26
N VAL A 78 7.15 -2.51 5.19
CA VAL A 78 8.23 -2.74 4.21
C VAL A 78 8.60 -1.43 3.49
N ALA A 79 7.61 -0.65 3.05
CA ALA A 79 7.84 0.64 2.40
C ALA A 79 8.56 1.63 3.31
N GLN A 80 8.18 1.69 4.59
CA GLN A 80 8.86 2.54 5.59
C GLN A 80 10.30 2.08 5.81
N TYR A 81 10.54 0.76 5.93
CA TYR A 81 11.88 0.21 6.08
C TYR A 81 12.77 0.56 4.89
N VAL A 82 12.25 0.41 3.66
CA VAL A 82 12.97 0.78 2.42
C VAL A 82 13.27 2.29 2.41
N ALA A 83 12.31 3.14 2.74
CA ALA A 83 12.51 4.58 2.78
C ALA A 83 13.61 4.98 3.78
N ASP A 84 13.63 4.36 4.97
CA ASP A 84 14.63 4.62 5.99
C ASP A 84 16.04 4.17 5.55
N GLU A 85 16.18 3.01 4.91
CA GLU A 85 17.45 2.52 4.36
C GLU A 85 17.98 3.40 3.21
N LEU A 86 17.06 3.98 2.40
CA LEU A 86 17.38 4.95 1.36
C LEU A 86 17.64 6.36 1.91
N GLY A 87 17.44 6.60 3.22
CA GLY A 87 17.57 7.92 3.83
C GLY A 87 16.49 8.91 3.39
N GLN A 88 15.33 8.42 2.96
CA GLN A 88 14.20 9.20 2.46
C GLN A 88 13.04 9.25 3.47
N THR A 89 12.06 10.11 3.23
CA THR A 89 10.81 10.18 4.00
C THR A 89 9.70 9.52 3.20
N LEU A 90 8.98 8.56 3.79
CA LEU A 90 7.87 7.89 3.12
C LEU A 90 6.67 8.83 2.96
N GLN A 91 6.07 8.82 1.75
CA GLN A 91 4.76 9.38 1.49
C GLN A 91 3.89 8.31 0.81
N VAL A 92 2.78 7.94 1.42
CA VAL A 92 1.85 6.94 0.88
C VAL A 92 0.74 7.65 0.10
N VAL A 93 0.42 7.13 -1.09
CA VAL A 93 -0.69 7.56 -1.94
C VAL A 93 -1.57 6.35 -2.24
N ASN A 94 -2.84 6.43 -1.84
CA ASN A 94 -3.81 5.37 -2.03
C ASN A 94 -4.61 5.56 -3.32
N MET A 95 -4.81 4.49 -4.09
CA MET A 95 -5.71 4.42 -5.23
C MET A 95 -6.13 2.98 -5.53
N SER A 96 -7.10 2.79 -6.44
CA SER A 96 -7.51 1.45 -6.86
C SER A 96 -6.36 0.67 -7.50
N PHE A 97 -6.26 -0.62 -7.18
CA PHE A 97 -5.17 -1.51 -7.60
C PHE A 97 -4.92 -1.49 -9.12
N ASN A 98 -5.99 -1.54 -9.92
CA ASN A 98 -5.94 -1.53 -11.38
C ASN A 98 -5.27 -0.29 -11.99
N ASN A 99 -5.13 0.79 -11.23
CA ASN A 99 -4.52 2.05 -11.68
C ASN A 99 -3.05 2.21 -11.25
N LEU A 100 -2.54 1.38 -10.32
CA LEU A 100 -1.24 1.56 -9.70
C LEU A 100 -0.09 1.57 -10.73
N LEU A 101 0.03 0.55 -11.57
CA LEU A 101 1.13 0.47 -12.54
C LEU A 101 1.05 1.56 -13.62
N THR A 102 -0.18 1.96 -14.02
CA THR A 102 -0.37 3.07 -14.97
C THR A 102 0.08 4.40 -14.37
N SER A 103 -0.19 4.64 -13.09
CA SER A 103 0.26 5.86 -12.40
C SER A 103 1.74 5.83 -12.09
N LEU A 104 2.32 4.65 -11.83
CA LEU A 104 3.77 4.46 -11.71
C LEU A 104 4.50 4.84 -13.01
N ASP A 105 4.01 4.40 -14.16
CA ASP A 105 4.58 4.74 -15.48
C ASP A 105 4.50 6.23 -15.78
N LYS A 106 3.44 6.92 -15.32
CA LYS A 106 3.31 8.39 -15.43
C LYS A 106 4.23 9.15 -14.47
N GLY A 107 4.82 8.48 -13.50
CA GLY A 107 5.70 9.10 -12.51
C GLY A 107 4.96 9.73 -11.32
N ASP A 108 3.70 9.37 -11.08
CA ASP A 108 2.93 9.80 -9.92
C ASP A 108 3.50 9.22 -8.61
N PHE A 109 4.22 8.08 -8.72
CA PHE A 109 4.90 7.38 -7.62
C PHE A 109 6.38 7.14 -7.95
N ASP A 110 7.16 6.81 -6.94
CA ASP A 110 8.52 6.31 -7.07
C ASP A 110 8.53 4.79 -7.12
N MET A 111 7.66 4.15 -6.35
CA MET A 111 7.48 2.71 -6.31
C MET A 111 6.03 2.35 -5.95
N VAL A 112 5.66 1.09 -6.14
CA VAL A 112 4.36 0.52 -5.76
C VAL A 112 4.58 -0.72 -4.91
N LEU A 113 3.86 -0.80 -3.78
CA LEU A 113 3.65 -1.99 -2.96
C LEU A 113 2.15 -2.19 -2.80
N SER A 114 1.64 -3.38 -3.09
CA SER A 114 0.22 -3.71 -2.92
C SER A 114 0.01 -5.21 -3.10
N ALA A 115 0.69 -6.02 -2.29
CA ALA A 115 0.70 -7.49 -2.39
C ALA A 115 0.88 -7.96 -3.84
N MET A 116 1.75 -7.29 -4.60
CA MET A 116 1.82 -7.41 -6.06
C MET A 116 2.86 -8.43 -6.51
N GLU A 117 2.45 -9.45 -7.28
CA GLU A 117 3.32 -10.41 -7.93
C GLU A 117 3.92 -9.83 -9.23
N ALA A 118 5.16 -10.21 -9.55
CA ALA A 118 5.85 -9.85 -10.79
C ALA A 118 5.46 -10.79 -11.95
N THR A 119 4.21 -10.70 -12.41
CA THR A 119 3.74 -11.53 -13.53
C THR A 119 4.40 -11.14 -14.86
N PRO A 120 4.44 -12.05 -15.87
CA PRO A 120 5.00 -11.73 -17.19
C PRO A 120 4.37 -10.46 -17.81
N ASP A 121 3.06 -10.29 -17.73
CA ASP A 121 2.35 -9.12 -18.28
C ASP A 121 2.73 -7.82 -17.56
N ARG A 122 2.90 -7.87 -16.23
CA ARG A 122 3.33 -6.72 -15.43
C ARG A 122 4.80 -6.36 -15.70
N LEU A 123 5.65 -7.37 -15.94
CA LEU A 123 7.05 -7.19 -16.31
C LEU A 123 7.25 -6.49 -17.66
N GLU A 124 6.25 -6.46 -18.55
CA GLU A 124 6.31 -5.67 -19.77
C GLU A 124 6.31 -4.16 -19.48
N ASN A 125 5.61 -3.74 -18.41
CA ASN A 125 5.30 -2.34 -18.12
C ASN A 125 6.01 -1.77 -16.88
N ALA A 126 6.58 -2.62 -16.03
CA ALA A 126 7.32 -2.22 -14.82
C ALA A 126 8.53 -3.13 -14.61
N ASP A 127 9.48 -2.67 -13.81
CA ASP A 127 10.53 -3.53 -13.26
C ASP A 127 10.25 -3.81 -11.79
N PHE A 128 10.70 -4.98 -11.32
CA PHE A 128 10.35 -5.45 -9.98
C PHE A 128 11.60 -5.80 -9.17
N SER A 129 11.50 -5.60 -7.88
CA SER A 129 12.50 -6.05 -6.90
C SER A 129 12.51 -7.57 -6.79
N THR A 130 13.45 -8.10 -6.02
CA THR A 130 13.32 -9.44 -5.44
C THR A 130 12.08 -9.52 -4.55
N GLY A 131 11.51 -10.74 -4.39
CA GLY A 131 10.36 -10.94 -3.51
C GLY A 131 10.68 -10.58 -2.06
N TYR A 132 9.75 -9.87 -1.39
CA TYR A 132 9.88 -9.52 0.03
C TYR A 132 9.03 -10.40 0.93
N TYR A 133 7.97 -10.99 0.41
CA TYR A 133 7.04 -11.84 1.15
C TYR A 133 6.44 -12.92 0.26
N SER A 134 6.18 -14.09 0.84
CA SER A 134 5.41 -15.18 0.22
C SER A 134 4.23 -15.49 1.12
N ASP A 135 3.03 -15.25 0.62
CA ASP A 135 1.81 -15.51 1.38
C ASP A 135 1.45 -17.00 1.40
N THR A 136 0.48 -17.35 2.24
CA THR A 136 -0.25 -18.62 2.15
C THR A 136 -0.99 -18.69 0.81
N PRO A 137 -1.31 -19.92 0.32
CA PRO A 137 -2.00 -20.05 -0.97
C PRO A 137 -3.28 -19.23 -1.03
N PRO A 138 -3.66 -18.72 -2.23
CA PRO A 138 -4.93 -18.05 -2.44
C PRO A 138 -6.11 -18.87 -1.92
N ALA A 139 -7.15 -18.21 -1.46
CA ALA A 139 -8.26 -18.86 -0.82
C ALA A 139 -9.61 -18.34 -1.30
N ILE A 140 -10.61 -19.23 -1.28
CA ILE A 140 -11.99 -18.93 -1.64
C ILE A 140 -12.78 -18.77 -0.35
N LEU A 141 -13.28 -17.55 -0.10
CA LEU A 141 -14.23 -17.26 0.96
C LEU A 141 -15.65 -17.53 0.48
N VAL A 142 -16.41 -18.18 1.34
CA VAL A 142 -17.84 -18.46 1.16
C VAL A 142 -18.57 -18.20 2.48
N LYS A 143 -19.90 -18.12 2.43
CA LYS A 143 -20.71 -18.07 3.66
C LYS A 143 -20.63 -19.41 4.39
N ALA A 144 -20.51 -19.37 5.72
CA ALA A 144 -20.30 -20.55 6.57
C ALA A 144 -21.43 -21.59 6.42
N ASP A 145 -22.67 -21.13 6.27
CA ASP A 145 -23.85 -21.99 6.09
C ASP A 145 -23.90 -22.70 4.71
N LYS A 146 -23.05 -22.27 3.76
CA LYS A 146 -22.94 -22.83 2.42
C LYS A 146 -21.64 -23.60 2.17
N ALA A 147 -20.69 -23.59 3.12
CA ALA A 147 -19.35 -24.14 2.94
C ALA A 147 -19.33 -25.63 2.51
N ASP A 148 -20.26 -26.43 3.03
CA ASP A 148 -20.38 -27.86 2.67
C ASP A 148 -20.77 -28.11 1.20
N GLN A 149 -21.23 -27.08 0.48
CA GLN A 149 -21.59 -27.16 -0.93
C GLN A 149 -20.39 -27.00 -1.87
N TYR A 150 -19.26 -26.45 -1.35
CA TYR A 150 -18.09 -26.06 -2.16
C TYR A 150 -16.83 -26.82 -1.70
N LYS A 151 -16.71 -28.08 -2.15
CA LYS A 151 -15.59 -28.98 -1.77
C LYS A 151 -14.49 -29.01 -2.81
N THR A 152 -14.85 -28.75 -4.07
CA THR A 152 -13.97 -28.72 -5.24
C THR A 152 -14.27 -27.50 -6.09
N LEU A 153 -13.35 -27.10 -6.97
CA LEU A 153 -13.58 -25.99 -7.91
C LEU A 153 -14.78 -26.27 -8.84
N ALA A 154 -15.05 -27.54 -9.18
CA ALA A 154 -16.18 -27.91 -10.02
C ALA A 154 -17.56 -27.59 -9.39
N ASP A 155 -17.64 -27.47 -8.06
CA ASP A 155 -18.88 -27.14 -7.37
C ASP A 155 -19.33 -25.69 -7.62
N PHE A 156 -18.43 -24.86 -8.16
CA PHE A 156 -18.74 -23.48 -8.55
C PHE A 156 -19.30 -23.33 -9.99
N ASN A 157 -19.50 -24.42 -10.71
CA ASN A 157 -20.11 -24.34 -12.04
C ASN A 157 -21.49 -23.65 -11.96
N GLY A 158 -21.70 -22.62 -12.77
CA GLY A 158 -22.90 -21.79 -12.79
C GLY A 158 -23.02 -20.80 -11.62
N LYS A 159 -22.03 -20.73 -10.74
CA LYS A 159 -21.97 -19.81 -9.57
C LYS A 159 -21.28 -18.50 -9.92
N ALA A 160 -21.58 -17.46 -9.14
CA ALA A 160 -20.89 -16.18 -9.24
C ALA A 160 -19.71 -16.14 -8.24
N MET A 161 -18.51 -15.87 -8.75
CA MET A 161 -17.32 -15.71 -7.91
C MET A 161 -16.66 -14.37 -8.18
N GLY A 162 -16.45 -13.59 -7.11
CA GLY A 162 -15.81 -12.27 -7.16
C GLY A 162 -14.30 -12.34 -6.99
N ALA A 163 -13.58 -11.44 -7.66
CA ALA A 163 -12.19 -11.12 -7.38
C ALA A 163 -11.90 -9.67 -7.73
N GLN A 164 -10.84 -9.11 -7.13
CA GLN A 164 -10.46 -7.73 -7.39
C GLN A 164 -9.93 -7.56 -8.83
N ALA A 165 -10.30 -6.44 -9.45
CA ALA A 165 -9.94 -6.12 -10.83
C ALA A 165 -8.41 -6.05 -11.03
N ALA A 166 -7.94 -6.57 -12.17
CA ALA A 166 -6.53 -6.59 -12.58
C ALA A 166 -5.59 -7.40 -11.65
N THR A 167 -6.13 -8.34 -10.88
CA THR A 167 -5.35 -9.24 -10.03
C THR A 167 -5.22 -10.64 -10.65
N THR A 168 -4.17 -11.36 -10.25
CA THR A 168 -3.99 -12.77 -10.55
C THR A 168 -5.15 -13.64 -10.03
N LYS A 169 -5.84 -13.18 -8.98
CA LYS A 169 -7.02 -13.84 -8.42
C LYS A 169 -8.19 -13.77 -9.37
N LEU A 170 -8.39 -12.65 -10.09
CA LEU A 170 -9.40 -12.56 -11.14
C LEU A 170 -9.08 -13.49 -12.32
N ASP A 171 -7.80 -13.60 -12.67
CA ASP A 171 -7.38 -14.55 -13.72
C ASP A 171 -7.67 -15.99 -13.30
N MET A 172 -7.38 -16.37 -12.06
CA MET A 172 -7.72 -17.68 -11.48
C MET A 172 -9.24 -17.94 -11.54
N VAL A 173 -10.08 -16.95 -11.16
CA VAL A 173 -11.56 -17.09 -11.27
C VAL A 173 -11.99 -17.33 -12.70
N ASN A 174 -11.42 -16.62 -13.67
CA ASN A 174 -11.73 -16.79 -15.08
C ASN A 174 -11.33 -18.17 -15.62
N ASP A 175 -10.32 -18.80 -15.02
CA ASP A 175 -9.86 -20.14 -15.42
C ASP A 175 -10.69 -21.28 -14.82
N ILE A 176 -11.57 -21.01 -13.83
CA ILE A 176 -12.47 -22.03 -13.26
C ILE A 176 -13.65 -22.26 -14.21
N GLU A 177 -13.80 -23.50 -14.69
CA GLU A 177 -14.81 -23.87 -15.69
C GLU A 177 -16.24 -23.59 -15.19
N GLY A 178 -16.98 -22.80 -15.97
CA GLY A 178 -18.39 -22.52 -15.75
C GLY A 178 -18.70 -21.50 -14.66
N VAL A 179 -17.69 -20.87 -14.06
CA VAL A 179 -17.87 -19.79 -13.09
C VAL A 179 -18.26 -18.48 -13.80
N ASN A 180 -19.18 -17.73 -13.19
CA ASN A 180 -19.50 -16.37 -13.61
C ASN A 180 -18.62 -15.40 -12.84
N ALA A 181 -17.52 -14.94 -13.43
CA ALA A 181 -16.60 -14.04 -12.79
C ALA A 181 -17.23 -12.65 -12.56
N VAL A 182 -17.06 -12.10 -11.36
CA VAL A 182 -17.46 -10.75 -10.95
C VAL A 182 -16.22 -9.97 -10.56
N SER A 183 -15.95 -8.89 -11.28
CA SER A 183 -14.78 -8.03 -11.04
C SER A 183 -15.20 -6.72 -10.41
N LEU A 184 -14.65 -6.39 -9.22
CA LEU A 184 -14.83 -5.10 -8.55
C LEU A 184 -13.46 -4.49 -8.23
N GLU A 185 -13.43 -3.16 -8.07
CA GLU A 185 -12.18 -2.47 -7.73
C GLU A 185 -11.78 -2.62 -6.26
N SER A 186 -12.77 -2.73 -5.36
CA SER A 186 -12.59 -2.83 -3.92
C SER A 186 -12.84 -4.24 -3.40
N VAL A 187 -11.94 -4.73 -2.53
CA VAL A 187 -12.13 -6.00 -1.84
C VAL A 187 -13.25 -5.92 -0.81
N LEU A 188 -13.40 -4.76 -0.15
CA LEU A 188 -14.50 -4.54 0.78
C LEU A 188 -15.86 -4.66 0.09
N ASP A 189 -15.98 -4.13 -1.14
CA ASP A 189 -17.21 -4.27 -1.93
C ASP A 189 -17.46 -5.74 -2.30
N LEU A 190 -16.42 -6.51 -2.64
CA LEU A 190 -16.53 -7.95 -2.89
C LEU A 190 -17.04 -8.72 -1.66
N VAL A 191 -16.52 -8.40 -0.48
CA VAL A 191 -16.99 -9.00 0.78
C VAL A 191 -18.45 -8.62 1.04
N ASN A 192 -18.85 -7.39 0.81
CA ASN A 192 -20.24 -6.97 0.91
C ASN A 192 -21.15 -7.74 -0.07
N GLU A 193 -20.72 -7.90 -1.34
CA GLU A 193 -21.48 -8.69 -2.31
C GLU A 193 -21.65 -10.16 -1.87
N LEU A 194 -20.63 -10.75 -1.21
CA LEU A 194 -20.69 -12.10 -0.64
C LEU A 194 -21.66 -12.16 0.55
N VAL A 195 -21.57 -11.23 1.50
CA VAL A 195 -22.42 -11.15 2.69
C VAL A 195 -23.90 -11.00 2.30
N TYR A 196 -24.18 -10.18 1.29
CA TYR A 196 -25.55 -9.95 0.80
C TYR A 196 -26.03 -10.92 -0.30
N ASP A 197 -25.35 -12.08 -0.47
CA ASP A 197 -25.71 -13.13 -1.43
C ASP A 197 -25.80 -12.68 -2.90
N LYS A 198 -25.01 -11.66 -3.28
CA LYS A 198 -24.90 -11.20 -4.68
C LYS A 198 -23.87 -12.01 -5.47
N VAL A 199 -22.85 -12.54 -4.78
CA VAL A 199 -21.93 -13.54 -5.27
C VAL A 199 -21.96 -14.76 -4.35
N ASP A 200 -21.63 -15.93 -4.87
CA ASP A 200 -21.58 -17.17 -4.11
C ASP A 200 -20.24 -17.33 -3.36
N ALA A 201 -19.19 -16.72 -3.86
CA ALA A 201 -17.83 -16.78 -3.32
C ALA A 201 -16.99 -15.56 -3.72
N ILE A 202 -15.88 -15.35 -3.05
CA ILE A 202 -14.81 -14.45 -3.49
C ILE A 202 -13.46 -15.16 -3.40
N LEU A 203 -12.56 -14.87 -4.33
CA LEU A 203 -11.20 -15.38 -4.35
C LEU A 203 -10.23 -14.24 -4.06
N VAL A 204 -9.44 -14.39 -3.00
CA VAL A 204 -8.46 -13.41 -2.52
C VAL A 204 -7.17 -14.11 -2.11
N ASP A 205 -6.14 -13.36 -1.72
CA ASP A 205 -4.93 -13.94 -1.13
C ASP A 205 -5.23 -14.61 0.21
N GLY A 206 -4.41 -15.59 0.59
CA GLY A 206 -4.69 -16.43 1.75
C GLY A 206 -4.71 -15.66 3.06
N GLY A 207 -3.78 -14.72 3.26
CA GLY A 207 -3.73 -13.83 4.42
C GLY A 207 -4.98 -12.95 4.52
N VAL A 208 -5.45 -12.42 3.40
CA VAL A 208 -6.67 -11.61 3.33
C VAL A 208 -7.91 -12.45 3.65
N ALA A 209 -8.02 -13.65 3.07
CA ALA A 209 -9.12 -14.56 3.36
C ALA A 209 -9.18 -14.91 4.85
N GLN A 210 -8.02 -15.16 5.48
CA GLN A 210 -7.94 -15.48 6.91
C GLN A 210 -8.42 -14.31 7.76
N GLN A 211 -7.99 -13.07 7.45
CA GLN A 211 -8.43 -11.86 8.18
C GLN A 211 -9.95 -11.70 8.14
N TYR A 212 -10.57 -11.87 6.98
CA TYR A 212 -12.02 -11.77 6.88
C TYR A 212 -12.76 -12.92 7.58
N ALA A 213 -12.22 -14.15 7.55
CA ALA A 213 -12.82 -15.29 8.25
C ALA A 213 -12.71 -15.14 9.79
N ASP A 214 -11.59 -14.59 10.27
CA ASP A 214 -11.38 -14.35 11.71
C ASP A 214 -12.28 -13.21 12.24
N ALA A 215 -12.47 -12.18 11.42
CA ALA A 215 -13.28 -11.02 11.77
C ALA A 215 -14.80 -11.26 11.63
N ASN A 216 -15.21 -12.17 10.75
CA ASN A 216 -16.62 -12.45 10.49
C ASN A 216 -16.91 -13.96 10.54
N PRO A 217 -17.53 -14.45 11.63
CA PRO A 217 -17.83 -15.88 11.81
C PRO A 217 -18.83 -16.44 10.77
N ASP A 218 -19.52 -15.58 10.02
CA ASP A 218 -20.41 -15.99 8.93
C ASP A 218 -19.64 -16.27 7.62
N LEU A 219 -18.34 -16.00 7.57
CA LEU A 219 -17.46 -16.27 6.43
C LEU A 219 -16.42 -17.34 6.79
N VAL A 220 -16.14 -18.22 5.84
CA VAL A 220 -15.13 -19.27 6.01
C VAL A 220 -14.38 -19.51 4.70
N ILE A 221 -13.14 -19.99 4.83
CA ILE A 221 -12.37 -20.51 3.71
C ILE A 221 -12.90 -21.90 3.37
N CYS A 222 -13.37 -22.12 2.15
CA CYS A 222 -13.88 -23.42 1.76
C CYS A 222 -12.78 -24.39 1.32
N SER A 223 -13.06 -25.70 1.37
CA SER A 223 -12.07 -26.74 1.05
C SER A 223 -11.65 -26.77 -0.42
N ALA A 224 -12.44 -26.23 -1.34
CA ALA A 224 -12.08 -26.09 -2.75
C ALA A 224 -10.81 -25.24 -2.95
N SER A 225 -10.46 -24.36 -2.00
CA SER A 225 -9.22 -23.56 -2.02
C SER A 225 -7.97 -24.43 -2.18
N SER A 226 -7.99 -25.68 -1.71
CA SER A 226 -6.86 -26.60 -1.83
C SER A 226 -6.51 -27.01 -3.26
N GLU A 227 -7.38 -26.74 -4.23
CA GLU A 227 -7.18 -27.02 -5.65
C GLU A 227 -6.58 -25.81 -6.41
N LEU A 228 -6.45 -24.64 -5.74
CA LEU A 228 -5.85 -23.45 -6.34
C LEU A 228 -4.32 -23.57 -6.41
N PRO A 229 -3.68 -22.92 -7.40
CA PRO A 229 -2.23 -22.84 -7.46
C PRO A 229 -1.67 -22.01 -6.29
N THR A 230 -0.38 -22.19 -5.99
CA THR A 230 0.34 -21.35 -5.03
C THR A 230 0.55 -19.94 -5.60
N ALA A 231 0.58 -18.94 -4.71
CA ALA A 231 0.94 -17.57 -5.09
C ALA A 231 2.45 -17.44 -5.35
N GLU A 232 2.81 -16.53 -6.24
CA GLU A 232 4.19 -16.08 -6.40
C GLU A 232 4.52 -15.04 -5.30
N PRO A 233 5.81 -14.83 -4.99
CA PRO A 233 6.22 -13.83 -4.02
C PRO A 233 5.79 -12.41 -4.41
N TYR A 234 5.44 -11.59 -3.42
CA TYR A 234 5.17 -10.17 -3.64
C TYR A 234 6.46 -9.40 -3.80
N CYS A 235 6.46 -8.44 -4.72
CA CYS A 235 7.59 -7.64 -5.14
C CYS A 235 7.25 -6.15 -5.16
N ILE A 236 8.25 -5.31 -5.04
CA ILE A 236 8.12 -3.86 -5.19
C ILE A 236 8.28 -3.51 -6.66
N ALA A 237 7.29 -2.82 -7.24
CA ALA A 237 7.37 -2.34 -8.61
C ALA A 237 7.97 -0.93 -8.67
N VAL A 238 8.82 -0.70 -9.68
CA VAL A 238 9.32 0.61 -10.10
C VAL A 238 9.02 0.83 -11.58
N ALA A 239 9.06 2.08 -12.04
CA ALA A 239 8.82 2.40 -13.45
C ALA A 239 9.80 1.63 -14.36
N LYS A 240 9.31 1.22 -15.55
CA LYS A 240 10.08 0.43 -16.50
C LYS A 240 11.41 1.09 -16.86
N GLY A 241 12.49 0.30 -16.79
CA GLY A 241 13.86 0.76 -17.00
C GLY A 241 14.48 1.45 -15.79
N ASP A 242 13.80 1.46 -14.65
CA ASP A 242 14.27 2.07 -13.38
C ASP A 242 14.90 3.46 -13.56
N PRO A 243 14.19 4.44 -14.13
CA PRO A 243 14.76 5.74 -14.47
C PRO A 243 15.28 6.55 -13.27
N LYS A 244 14.89 6.17 -12.05
CA LYS A 244 15.33 6.79 -10.80
C LYS A 244 16.46 6.03 -10.12
N GLY A 245 16.84 4.84 -10.62
CA GLY A 245 17.91 4.01 -10.08
C GLY A 245 17.60 3.48 -8.67
N LEU A 246 16.35 3.13 -8.40
CA LEU A 246 15.88 2.72 -7.07
C LEU A 246 16.08 1.23 -6.78
N LEU A 247 16.05 0.37 -7.81
CA LEU A 247 16.01 -1.09 -7.64
C LEU A 247 17.20 -1.64 -6.85
N ASP A 248 18.39 -1.16 -7.11
CA ASP A 248 19.58 -1.65 -6.39
C ASP A 248 19.48 -1.33 -4.88
N GLY A 249 19.05 -0.11 -4.54
CA GLY A 249 18.85 0.31 -3.16
C GLY A 249 17.69 -0.45 -2.49
N ILE A 250 16.58 -0.63 -3.19
CA ILE A 250 15.42 -1.41 -2.73
C ILE A 250 15.87 -2.86 -2.45
N ASN A 251 16.53 -3.52 -3.39
CA ASN A 251 16.98 -4.90 -3.23
C ASN A 251 17.99 -5.05 -2.07
N ALA A 252 18.88 -4.08 -1.88
CA ALA A 252 19.79 -4.06 -0.74
C ALA A 252 19.04 -3.93 0.59
N ALA A 253 18.02 -3.05 0.67
CA ALA A 253 17.16 -2.90 1.83
C ALA A 253 16.38 -4.19 2.14
N LEU A 254 15.80 -4.84 1.13
CA LEU A 254 15.06 -6.10 1.28
C LEU A 254 16.00 -7.24 1.76
N ALA A 255 17.20 -7.34 1.22
CA ALA A 255 18.18 -8.33 1.66
C ALA A 255 18.58 -8.11 3.13
N LYS A 256 18.75 -6.85 3.56
CA LYS A 256 19.03 -6.50 4.95
C LYS A 256 17.83 -6.83 5.85
N MET A 257 16.61 -6.43 5.45
CA MET A 257 15.36 -6.75 6.13
C MET A 257 15.22 -8.25 6.41
N ALA A 258 15.50 -9.08 5.37
CA ALA A 258 15.47 -10.54 5.50
C ALA A 258 16.54 -11.05 6.47
N SER A 259 17.78 -10.53 6.42
CA SER A 259 18.86 -10.91 7.32
C SER A 259 18.59 -10.56 8.80
N GLU A 260 17.79 -9.51 9.04
CA GLU A 260 17.35 -9.05 10.36
C GLU A 260 16.03 -9.71 10.81
N ASN A 261 15.44 -10.56 9.98
CA ASN A 261 14.13 -11.22 10.21
C ASN A 261 13.00 -10.23 10.56
N LYS A 262 13.01 -9.04 9.94
CA LYS A 262 12.02 -7.97 10.22
C LYS A 262 10.61 -8.33 9.78
N ILE A 263 10.47 -9.13 8.75
CA ILE A 263 9.16 -9.47 8.19
C ILE A 263 8.23 -10.12 9.22
N GLU A 264 8.74 -10.96 10.11
CA GLU A 264 7.96 -11.58 11.17
C GLU A 264 7.36 -10.55 12.15
N THR A 265 8.13 -9.49 12.43
CA THR A 265 7.64 -8.38 13.26
C THR A 265 6.54 -7.60 12.51
N PHE A 266 6.75 -7.32 11.21
CA PHE A 266 5.77 -6.59 10.40
C PHE A 266 4.45 -7.34 10.27
N ILE A 267 4.51 -8.67 10.14
CA ILE A 267 3.31 -9.53 10.13
C ILE A 267 2.56 -9.40 11.45
N ALA A 268 3.24 -9.59 12.58
CA ALA A 268 2.62 -9.55 13.91
C ALA A 268 2.00 -8.17 14.21
N ASP A 269 2.68 -7.09 13.82
CA ASP A 269 2.18 -5.72 13.99
C ASP A 269 0.97 -5.47 13.07
N ALA A 270 1.01 -5.94 11.83
CA ALA A 270 -0.08 -5.80 10.87
C ALA A 270 -1.33 -6.56 11.32
N ASP A 271 -1.20 -7.80 11.79
CA ASP A 271 -2.32 -8.60 12.29
C ASP A 271 -3.00 -7.94 13.49
N ALA A 272 -2.20 -7.38 14.42
CA ALA A 272 -2.74 -6.65 15.56
C ALA A 272 -3.54 -5.39 15.14
N LEU A 273 -3.06 -4.65 14.13
CA LEU A 273 -3.72 -3.47 13.60
C LEU A 273 -4.94 -3.81 12.73
N ALA A 274 -4.88 -4.88 11.95
CA ALA A 274 -5.97 -5.29 11.06
C ALA A 274 -7.24 -5.64 11.83
N SER A 275 -7.11 -6.20 13.03
CA SER A 275 -8.25 -6.49 13.91
C SER A 275 -9.05 -5.23 14.27
N VAL A 276 -8.37 -4.10 14.47
CA VAL A 276 -9.00 -2.79 14.76
C VAL A 276 -9.64 -2.19 13.52
N ALA A 277 -9.02 -2.35 12.35
CA ALA A 277 -9.51 -1.80 11.09
C ALA A 277 -10.85 -2.41 10.65
N VAL A 278 -11.03 -3.71 10.86
CA VAL A 278 -12.27 -4.43 10.51
C VAL A 278 -13.43 -4.04 11.44
N GLU A 279 -13.17 -3.78 12.73
CA GLU A 279 -14.22 -3.31 13.66
C GLU A 279 -14.83 -1.96 13.25
N VAL A 280 -14.02 -1.05 12.67
CA VAL A 280 -14.48 0.28 12.22
C VAL A 280 -15.33 0.20 10.94
N SER A 281 -15.14 -0.80 10.11
CA SER A 281 -15.90 -0.98 8.86
C SER A 281 -17.24 -1.71 9.05
N ALA A 282 -17.52 -2.24 10.24
CA ALA A 282 -18.73 -3.01 10.57
C ALA A 282 -19.86 -2.15 11.18
N ASP A 283 -19.61 -0.87 11.48
CA ASP A 283 -20.58 0.12 12.00
C ASP A 283 -21.13 1.00 10.85
#